data_07b3c1854034b0ae3b01fdf7a5ec2500
#
_entry.id   07b3c1854034b0ae3b01fdf7a5ec2500
#
_cell.length_a   1.000
_cell.length_b   1.000
_cell.length_c   1.000
_cell.angle_alpha   90.00
_cell.angle_beta   90.00
_cell.angle_gamma   90.00
#
_symmetry.space_group_name_H-M   'P 1'
#
loop_
_entity.id
_entity.type
_entity.pdbx_description
1 polymer ?
#
loop_
_entity_poly.entity_id
_entity_poly.type
_entity_poly.pdbx_seq_one_letter_code
_entity_poly.pdbx_strand_id
1 'polypeptide(L)'
;MRPWKRLAASLLLTVAALPVHAEDKTATGAGLNEAAVPATLQKAVDDVIRPGYRAMHDSASKLTAAMKALCADPSTARLASAKSAFGDTVKSWSRIEIVDTGPIIEKNRFEHILFYPDRKGVGLKQVQALIAKADEQDTTVEGVAGKSVALMSMTALEYVLDGNGSEVLATEKQNFRCRYGAAVAGNIESTTKEIADEWDAPEGVQKSWKFPSKDSSDFTDNKEAVTALLGVLVHGAVKIRDQRLESFYKGDPASARPKMAVYWRSGNTWTSFTGNIEGLKTLWEKADMASLLPSDKRDVAAKIDRLLNELATTAPTINPDIEAAVGKDTDRAKIDRLLSVSRDLAKGFSDEYGGAIGLSAGFSFADGD
;
A
#
# COMPACT_ATOMS: atom_id res chain seq x y z
N MET A 1 13.82 2.40 87.95
CA MET A 1 13.82 3.11 86.65
C MET A 1 12.47 2.92 86.00
N ARG A 2 11.69 3.97 85.76
CA ARG A 2 10.27 3.90 85.39
C ARG A 2 10.12 3.77 83.87
N PRO A 3 9.16 2.97 83.31
CA PRO A 3 8.80 3.00 81.92
C PRO A 3 7.66 3.98 81.68
N TRP A 4 7.85 4.81 80.63
CA TRP A 4 6.85 5.80 80.17
C TRP A 4 5.82 5.13 79.26
N LYS A 5 4.58 5.20 79.65
CA LYS A 5 3.41 4.84 78.83
C LYS A 5 3.14 5.93 77.81
N ARG A 6 3.12 5.61 76.54
CA ARG A 6 2.57 6.51 75.52
C ARG A 6 1.17 6.03 75.12
N LEU A 7 0.20 6.86 75.34
CA LEU A 7 -1.16 6.75 74.85
C LEU A 7 -1.16 7.03 73.35
N ALA A 8 -1.68 6.08 72.55
CA ALA A 8 -2.03 6.29 71.15
C ALA A 8 -3.52 6.61 71.04
N ALA A 9 -3.85 7.80 70.67
CA ALA A 9 -5.22 8.23 70.33
C ALA A 9 -5.50 7.80 68.84
N SER A 10 -6.41 6.89 68.67
CA SER A 10 -6.89 6.46 67.35
C SER A 10 -7.99 7.44 66.89
N LEU A 11 -7.70 8.24 65.89
CA LEU A 11 -8.67 9.07 65.20
C LEU A 11 -9.33 8.20 64.11
N LEU A 12 -10.59 7.85 64.30
CA LEU A 12 -11.43 7.19 63.29
C LEU A 12 -11.92 8.28 62.31
N LEU A 13 -11.32 8.34 61.13
CA LEU A 13 -11.86 9.07 59.99
C LEU A 13 -12.92 8.20 59.29
N THR A 14 -14.18 8.55 59.47
CA THR A 14 -15.28 8.02 58.66
C THR A 14 -15.24 8.69 57.28
N VAL A 15 -14.76 7.96 56.25
CA VAL A 15 -14.89 8.36 54.87
C VAL A 15 -16.30 8.04 54.39
N ALA A 16 -17.12 9.05 54.22
CA ALA A 16 -18.42 8.95 53.55
C ALA A 16 -18.17 8.66 52.05
N ALA A 17 -18.41 7.41 51.63
CA ALA A 17 -18.42 7.05 50.21
C ALA A 17 -19.67 7.67 49.56
N LEU A 18 -19.47 8.70 48.75
CA LEU A 18 -20.48 9.18 47.82
C LEU A 18 -20.60 8.12 46.70
N PRO A 19 -21.82 7.72 46.28
CA PRO A 19 -21.98 6.88 45.13
C PRO A 19 -21.55 7.67 43.90
N VAL A 20 -20.42 7.28 43.30
CA VAL A 20 -20.10 7.68 41.94
C VAL A 20 -21.14 7.01 41.06
N HIS A 21 -22.11 7.77 40.60
CA HIS A 21 -22.94 7.40 39.48
C HIS A 21 -21.98 7.37 38.28
N ALA A 22 -21.53 6.17 37.89
CA ALA A 22 -21.05 5.93 36.55
C ALA A 22 -22.26 6.20 35.65
N GLU A 23 -22.31 7.39 35.05
CA GLU A 23 -23.13 7.60 33.86
C GLU A 23 -22.60 6.59 32.82
N ASP A 24 -23.33 5.49 32.75
CA ASP A 24 -23.29 4.57 31.63
C ASP A 24 -23.78 5.38 30.43
N LYS A 25 -22.86 6.12 29.78
CA LYS A 25 -23.09 6.64 28.45
C LYS A 25 -23.12 5.43 27.53
N THR A 26 -24.26 4.73 27.56
CA THR A 26 -24.69 3.98 26.41
C THR A 26 -24.74 4.98 25.26
N ALA A 27 -23.64 5.05 24.53
CA ALA A 27 -23.63 5.66 23.21
C ALA A 27 -24.62 4.84 22.36
N THR A 28 -25.88 5.29 22.35
CA THR A 28 -26.88 4.91 21.36
C THR A 28 -26.48 5.57 20.03
N GLY A 29 -25.29 5.28 19.56
CA GLY A 29 -24.82 5.53 18.21
C GLY A 29 -25.08 4.26 17.42
N ALA A 30 -25.88 4.37 16.38
CA ALA A 30 -26.06 3.30 15.41
C ALA A 30 -24.68 2.76 14.98
N GLY A 31 -24.40 1.51 15.30
CA GLY A 31 -23.13 0.86 14.96
C GLY A 31 -23.16 0.28 13.55
N LEU A 32 -22.32 -0.70 13.32
CA LEU A 32 -22.23 -1.45 12.06
C LEU A 32 -23.58 -1.91 11.55
N ASN A 33 -23.91 -1.65 10.30
CA ASN A 33 -25.06 -2.24 9.61
C ASN A 33 -24.77 -3.71 9.29
N GLU A 34 -25.03 -4.59 10.25
CA GLU A 34 -24.76 -6.03 10.17
C GLU A 34 -25.43 -6.71 8.95
N ALA A 35 -26.58 -6.20 8.50
CA ALA A 35 -27.29 -6.76 7.35
C ALA A 35 -26.52 -6.60 6.03
N ALA A 36 -25.69 -5.57 5.91
CA ALA A 36 -24.88 -5.33 4.72
C ALA A 36 -23.58 -6.15 4.70
N VAL A 37 -23.09 -6.60 5.85
CA VAL A 37 -21.76 -7.21 6.00
C VAL A 37 -21.51 -8.38 5.04
N PRO A 38 -22.38 -9.41 4.93
CA PRO A 38 -22.08 -10.56 4.06
C PRO A 38 -21.87 -10.16 2.59
N ALA A 39 -22.68 -9.22 2.10
CA ALA A 39 -22.57 -8.74 0.71
C ALA A 39 -21.29 -7.92 0.51
N THR A 40 -20.92 -7.08 1.47
CA THR A 40 -19.68 -6.27 1.43
C THR A 40 -18.45 -7.16 1.42
N LEU A 41 -18.36 -8.18 2.28
CA LEU A 41 -17.23 -9.11 2.32
C LEU A 41 -17.09 -9.88 1.00
N GLN A 42 -18.19 -10.38 0.43
CA GLN A 42 -18.17 -11.08 -0.85
C GLN A 42 -17.71 -10.16 -1.98
N LYS A 43 -18.27 -8.95 -2.09
CA LYS A 43 -17.86 -7.96 -3.11
C LYS A 43 -16.40 -7.54 -2.96
N ALA A 44 -15.92 -7.33 -1.72
CA ALA A 44 -14.53 -6.99 -1.49
C ALA A 44 -13.57 -8.03 -2.08
N VAL A 45 -13.87 -9.31 -1.92
CA VAL A 45 -13.07 -10.40 -2.47
C VAL A 45 -13.30 -10.58 -3.97
N ASP A 46 -14.53 -10.71 -4.40
CA ASP A 46 -14.87 -11.14 -5.77
C ASP A 46 -14.74 -10.01 -6.80
N ASP A 47 -15.02 -8.75 -6.41
CA ASP A 47 -15.03 -7.60 -7.33
C ASP A 47 -13.79 -6.70 -7.18
N VAL A 48 -12.97 -6.87 -6.13
CA VAL A 48 -11.81 -6.02 -5.87
C VAL A 48 -10.52 -6.81 -5.73
N ILE A 49 -10.39 -7.66 -4.68
CA ILE A 49 -9.11 -8.27 -4.32
C ILE A 49 -8.65 -9.26 -5.39
N ARG A 50 -9.46 -10.25 -5.71
CA ARG A 50 -9.13 -11.26 -6.73
C ARG A 50 -8.89 -10.66 -8.11
N PRO A 51 -9.78 -9.81 -8.65
CA PRO A 51 -9.52 -9.13 -9.93
C PRO A 51 -8.28 -8.24 -9.89
N GLY A 52 -7.99 -7.60 -8.76
CA GLY A 52 -6.82 -6.74 -8.59
C GLY A 52 -5.50 -7.51 -8.70
N TYR A 53 -5.37 -8.65 -8.00
CA TYR A 53 -4.17 -9.49 -8.10
C TYR A 53 -4.03 -10.18 -9.45
N ARG A 54 -5.13 -10.59 -10.10
CA ARG A 54 -5.10 -11.08 -11.49
C ARG A 54 -4.60 -10.00 -12.46
N ALA A 55 -5.13 -8.78 -12.35
CA ALA A 55 -4.69 -7.67 -13.20
C ALA A 55 -3.20 -7.32 -12.99
N MET A 56 -2.71 -7.44 -11.75
CA MET A 56 -1.28 -7.28 -11.46
C MET A 56 -0.45 -8.38 -12.13
N HIS A 57 -0.85 -9.65 -12.02
CA HIS A 57 -0.17 -10.75 -12.70
C HIS A 57 -0.17 -10.57 -14.22
N ASP A 58 -1.31 -10.23 -14.83
CA ASP A 58 -1.42 -9.99 -16.27
C ASP A 58 -0.49 -8.88 -16.74
N SER A 59 -0.36 -7.82 -15.95
CA SER A 59 0.53 -6.70 -16.24
C SER A 59 2.01 -7.10 -16.12
N ALA A 60 2.37 -7.86 -15.09
CA ALA A 60 3.71 -8.39 -14.90
C ALA A 60 4.12 -9.34 -16.03
N SER A 61 3.19 -10.19 -16.52
CA SER A 61 3.42 -11.07 -17.67
C SER A 61 3.71 -10.30 -18.96
N LYS A 62 2.95 -9.21 -19.20
CA LYS A 62 3.21 -8.30 -20.35
C LYS A 62 4.57 -7.61 -20.22
N LEU A 63 4.95 -7.19 -19.02
CA LEU A 63 6.26 -6.59 -18.75
C LEU A 63 7.39 -7.58 -19.02
N THR A 64 7.27 -8.83 -18.56
CA THR A 64 8.24 -9.91 -18.85
C THR A 64 8.38 -10.15 -20.34
N ALA A 65 7.27 -10.21 -21.07
CA ALA A 65 7.28 -10.36 -22.52
C ALA A 65 7.98 -9.18 -23.23
N ALA A 66 7.69 -7.95 -22.81
CA ALA A 66 8.31 -6.75 -23.35
C ALA A 66 9.83 -6.70 -23.09
N MET A 67 10.28 -7.09 -21.88
CA MET A 67 11.70 -7.18 -21.55
C MET A 67 12.42 -8.24 -22.37
N LYS A 68 11.84 -9.44 -22.53
CA LYS A 68 12.38 -10.51 -23.38
C LYS A 68 12.50 -10.05 -24.85
N ALA A 69 11.49 -9.36 -25.36
CA ALA A 69 11.50 -8.83 -26.72
C ALA A 69 12.57 -7.75 -26.92
N LEU A 70 12.77 -6.87 -25.94
CA LEU A 70 13.83 -5.85 -25.93
C LEU A 70 15.21 -6.51 -25.99
N CYS A 71 15.46 -7.54 -25.16
CA CYS A 71 16.74 -8.23 -25.11
C CYS A 71 17.05 -8.98 -26.42
N ALA A 72 16.02 -9.56 -27.06
CA ALA A 72 16.17 -10.33 -28.30
C ALA A 72 16.44 -9.45 -29.54
N ASP A 73 15.83 -8.26 -29.59
CA ASP A 73 15.89 -7.33 -30.74
C ASP A 73 15.89 -5.88 -30.23
N PRO A 74 17.04 -5.37 -29.74
CA PRO A 74 17.14 -4.05 -29.12
C PRO A 74 16.85 -2.93 -30.14
N SER A 75 16.03 -1.96 -29.71
CA SER A 75 15.73 -0.75 -30.44
C SER A 75 15.11 0.29 -29.51
N THR A 76 15.16 1.56 -29.91
CA THR A 76 14.48 2.64 -29.17
C THR A 76 12.98 2.36 -29.01
N ALA A 77 12.32 1.80 -30.03
CA ALA A 77 10.91 1.46 -29.98
C ALA A 77 10.61 0.35 -28.94
N ARG A 78 11.44 -0.70 -28.90
CA ARG A 78 11.27 -1.77 -27.91
C ARG A 78 11.59 -1.31 -26.49
N LEU A 79 12.61 -0.45 -26.32
CA LEU A 79 12.88 0.19 -25.01
C LEU A 79 11.68 1.01 -24.55
N ALA A 80 11.10 1.84 -25.45
CA ALA A 80 9.89 2.59 -25.13
C ALA A 80 8.72 1.65 -24.75
N SER A 81 8.53 0.54 -25.47
CA SER A 81 7.51 -0.47 -25.15
C SER A 81 7.74 -1.12 -23.77
N ALA A 82 8.99 -1.45 -23.42
CA ALA A 82 9.33 -2.00 -22.10
C ALA A 82 9.08 -0.99 -20.97
N LYS A 83 9.44 0.29 -21.16
CA LYS A 83 9.15 1.37 -20.22
C LYS A 83 7.64 1.61 -20.06
N SER A 84 6.87 1.54 -21.14
CA SER A 84 5.40 1.63 -21.08
C SER A 84 4.81 0.46 -20.27
N ALA A 85 5.23 -0.78 -20.55
CA ALA A 85 4.78 -1.95 -19.82
C ALA A 85 5.17 -1.88 -18.33
N PHE A 86 6.34 -1.30 -18.00
CA PHE A 86 6.72 -1.01 -16.62
C PHE A 86 5.75 -0.02 -15.95
N GLY A 87 5.40 1.08 -16.63
CA GLY A 87 4.43 2.06 -16.13
C GLY A 87 3.05 1.43 -15.89
N ASP A 88 2.58 0.55 -16.79
CA ASP A 88 1.33 -0.19 -16.63
C ASP A 88 1.40 -1.14 -15.42
N THR A 89 2.55 -1.75 -15.18
CA THR A 89 2.78 -2.62 -14.03
C THR A 89 2.83 -1.81 -12.73
N VAL A 90 3.47 -0.63 -12.72
CA VAL A 90 3.41 0.31 -11.60
C VAL A 90 1.96 0.66 -11.26
N LYS A 91 1.14 0.98 -12.26
CA LYS A 91 -0.27 1.31 -12.07
C LYS A 91 -1.06 0.13 -11.50
N SER A 92 -0.90 -1.06 -12.07
CA SER A 92 -1.60 -2.28 -11.61
C SER A 92 -1.21 -2.65 -10.19
N TRP A 93 0.10 -2.61 -9.85
CA TRP A 93 0.58 -2.83 -8.50
C TRP A 93 -0.02 -1.82 -7.53
N SER A 94 0.11 -0.54 -7.82
CA SER A 94 -0.35 0.52 -6.93
C SER A 94 -1.85 0.47 -6.64
N ARG A 95 -2.66 -0.09 -7.53
CA ARG A 95 -4.09 -0.30 -7.28
C ARG A 95 -4.38 -1.39 -6.25
N ILE A 96 -3.54 -2.44 -6.20
CA ILE A 96 -3.78 -3.58 -5.31
C ILE A 96 -2.88 -3.59 -4.08
N GLU A 97 -1.77 -2.86 -4.05
CA GLU A 97 -0.83 -2.85 -2.93
C GLU A 97 -1.41 -2.32 -1.62
N ILE A 98 -2.58 -1.67 -1.67
CA ILE A 98 -3.34 -1.27 -0.48
C ILE A 98 -3.85 -2.49 0.30
N VAL A 99 -4.06 -3.62 -0.38
CA VAL A 99 -4.44 -4.90 0.22
C VAL A 99 -3.16 -5.62 0.63
N ASP A 100 -2.55 -5.18 1.71
CA ASP A 100 -1.29 -5.69 2.25
C ASP A 100 -1.53 -6.76 3.34
N THR A 101 -2.45 -7.68 3.05
CA THR A 101 -2.87 -8.77 3.93
C THR A 101 -3.11 -10.05 3.13
N GLY A 102 -3.21 -11.19 3.81
CA GLY A 102 -3.33 -12.49 3.18
C GLY A 102 -2.03 -12.94 2.49
N PRO A 103 -2.08 -13.62 1.34
CA PRO A 103 -0.90 -14.22 0.70
C PRO A 103 0.27 -13.28 0.43
N ILE A 104 0.02 -11.99 0.28
CA ILE A 104 1.07 -10.99 -0.04
C ILE A 104 2.09 -10.81 1.08
N ILE A 105 1.70 -10.96 2.35
CA ILE A 105 2.60 -10.80 3.50
C ILE A 105 3.47 -12.04 3.75
N GLU A 106 3.14 -13.16 3.13
CA GLU A 106 3.91 -14.38 3.27
C GLU A 106 5.19 -14.34 2.46
N LYS A 107 6.26 -14.98 2.95
CA LYS A 107 7.53 -15.17 2.23
C LYS A 107 8.14 -13.85 1.70
N ASN A 108 7.87 -12.72 2.37
CA ASN A 108 8.31 -11.37 1.93
C ASN A 108 7.87 -11.01 0.50
N ARG A 109 6.71 -11.52 0.05
CA ARG A 109 6.24 -11.28 -1.33
C ARG A 109 6.00 -9.82 -1.64
N PHE A 110 5.61 -9.03 -0.63
CA PHE A 110 5.45 -7.58 -0.80
C PHE A 110 6.78 -6.95 -1.21
N GLU A 111 7.85 -7.22 -0.48
CA GLU A 111 9.20 -6.70 -0.74
C GLU A 111 9.81 -7.28 -2.02
N HIS A 112 9.44 -8.51 -2.42
CA HIS A 112 9.80 -9.08 -3.71
C HIS A 112 9.24 -8.28 -4.88
N ILE A 113 8.06 -7.67 -4.72
CA ILE A 113 7.45 -6.81 -5.73
C ILE A 113 7.97 -5.38 -5.60
N LEU A 114 7.97 -4.80 -4.40
CA LEU A 114 8.35 -3.41 -4.18
C LEU A 114 9.25 -3.26 -2.93
N PHE A 115 10.55 -3.07 -3.14
CA PHE A 115 11.49 -2.67 -2.09
C PHE A 115 11.53 -1.14 -1.98
N TYR A 116 10.73 -0.59 -1.07
CA TYR A 116 10.62 0.85 -0.84
C TYR A 116 10.08 1.14 0.57
N PRO A 117 10.61 2.19 1.28
CA PRO A 117 11.61 3.16 0.86
C PRO A 117 13.07 2.67 1.04
N ASP A 118 13.95 3.01 0.09
CA ASP A 118 15.41 2.79 0.21
C ASP A 118 16.10 4.04 0.80
N ARG A 119 15.83 4.33 2.07
CA ARG A 119 16.27 5.58 2.75
C ARG A 119 17.77 5.79 2.77
N LYS A 120 18.57 4.73 2.74
CA LYS A 120 20.05 4.76 2.79
C LYS A 120 20.68 4.52 1.42
N GLY A 121 19.91 4.28 0.37
CA GLY A 121 20.41 3.95 -0.97
C GLY A 121 21.15 2.62 -1.03
N VAL A 122 20.88 1.71 -0.08
CA VAL A 122 21.58 0.41 -0.02
C VAL A 122 21.15 -0.48 -1.17
N GLY A 123 19.86 -0.54 -1.46
CA GLY A 123 19.30 -1.31 -2.58
C GLY A 123 19.86 -0.81 -3.91
N LEU A 124 19.85 0.51 -4.13
CA LEU A 124 20.44 1.09 -5.33
C LEU A 124 21.90 0.69 -5.51
N LYS A 125 22.73 0.76 -4.45
CA LYS A 125 24.14 0.35 -4.51
C LYS A 125 24.29 -1.14 -4.84
N GLN A 126 23.42 -1.99 -4.30
CA GLN A 126 23.43 -3.42 -4.62
C GLN A 126 23.13 -3.69 -6.10
N VAL A 127 22.10 -3.02 -6.67
CA VAL A 127 21.76 -3.14 -8.09
C VAL A 127 22.92 -2.68 -8.98
N GLN A 128 23.54 -1.55 -8.66
CA GLN A 128 24.71 -1.04 -9.39
C GLN A 128 25.90 -2.00 -9.33
N ALA A 129 26.18 -2.57 -8.16
CA ALA A 129 27.26 -3.53 -7.98
C ALA A 129 26.99 -4.85 -8.73
N LEU A 130 25.75 -5.33 -8.73
CA LEU A 130 25.36 -6.52 -9.48
C LEU A 130 25.54 -6.31 -10.98
N ILE A 131 25.07 -5.20 -11.54
CA ILE A 131 25.23 -4.87 -12.95
C ILE A 131 26.73 -4.73 -13.32
N ALA A 132 27.52 -4.13 -12.45
CA ALA A 132 28.96 -3.98 -12.70
C ALA A 132 29.74 -5.31 -12.63
N LYS A 133 29.32 -6.23 -11.72
CA LYS A 133 29.93 -7.57 -11.61
C LYS A 133 29.58 -8.48 -12.79
N ALA A 134 28.36 -8.35 -13.30
CA ALA A 134 27.82 -9.09 -14.45
C ALA A 134 27.96 -10.63 -14.33
N ASP A 135 27.55 -11.19 -13.20
CA ASP A 135 27.54 -12.64 -12.97
C ASP A 135 26.35 -13.27 -13.74
N GLU A 136 26.63 -14.19 -14.65
CA GLU A 136 25.63 -14.81 -15.52
C GLU A 136 24.50 -15.52 -14.75
N GLN A 137 24.75 -16.01 -13.54
CA GLN A 137 23.71 -16.60 -12.70
C GLN A 137 22.58 -15.63 -12.36
N ASP A 138 22.88 -14.32 -12.35
CA ASP A 138 21.93 -13.25 -12.02
C ASP A 138 21.02 -12.89 -13.20
N THR A 139 21.12 -13.60 -14.33
CA THR A 139 20.28 -13.39 -15.51
C THR A 139 19.15 -14.42 -15.66
N THR A 140 18.93 -15.26 -14.65
CA THR A 140 17.82 -16.23 -14.60
C THR A 140 16.83 -15.85 -13.47
N VAL A 141 15.59 -16.29 -13.60
CA VAL A 141 14.56 -16.05 -12.57
C VAL A 141 14.98 -16.70 -11.24
N GLU A 142 15.49 -17.93 -11.29
CA GLU A 142 15.95 -18.68 -10.12
C GLU A 142 17.14 -18.00 -9.45
N GLY A 143 18.07 -17.47 -10.24
CA GLY A 143 19.25 -16.75 -9.74
C GLY A 143 18.86 -15.44 -9.05
N VAL A 144 17.88 -14.72 -9.59
CA VAL A 144 17.33 -13.48 -8.99
C VAL A 144 16.53 -13.81 -7.73
N ALA A 145 15.69 -14.84 -7.74
CA ALA A 145 14.85 -15.23 -6.62
C ALA A 145 15.64 -15.58 -5.33
N GLY A 146 16.91 -15.98 -5.47
CA GLY A 146 17.82 -16.25 -4.35
C GLY A 146 18.53 -15.02 -3.78
N LYS A 147 18.28 -13.81 -4.30
CA LYS A 147 18.98 -12.60 -3.92
C LYS A 147 18.22 -11.78 -2.84
N SER A 148 18.83 -10.66 -2.45
CA SER A 148 18.17 -9.64 -1.63
C SER A 148 16.94 -9.09 -2.34
N VAL A 149 15.86 -8.82 -1.59
CA VAL A 149 14.62 -8.19 -2.11
C VAL A 149 14.89 -6.90 -2.90
N ALA A 150 15.93 -6.16 -2.54
CA ALA A 150 16.34 -4.97 -3.27
C ALA A 150 16.80 -5.25 -4.72
N LEU A 151 17.21 -6.48 -5.03
CA LEU A 151 17.71 -6.88 -6.34
C LEU A 151 16.65 -7.51 -7.25
N MET A 152 15.47 -7.83 -6.70
CA MET A 152 14.43 -8.57 -7.43
C MET A 152 13.12 -7.79 -7.60
N SER A 153 13.08 -6.55 -7.12
CA SER A 153 11.86 -5.73 -7.05
C SER A 153 11.70 -4.75 -8.21
N MET A 154 10.53 -4.12 -8.30
CA MET A 154 10.23 -3.09 -9.30
C MET A 154 11.19 -1.90 -9.23
N THR A 155 11.74 -1.55 -8.06
CA THR A 155 12.74 -0.47 -7.94
C THR A 155 14.09 -0.86 -8.58
N ALA A 156 14.48 -2.13 -8.54
CA ALA A 156 15.62 -2.64 -9.29
C ALA A 156 15.38 -2.55 -10.81
N LEU A 157 14.20 -2.97 -11.25
CA LEU A 157 13.82 -2.92 -12.66
C LEU A 157 13.70 -1.47 -13.17
N GLU A 158 13.20 -0.55 -12.36
CA GLU A 158 13.23 0.88 -12.68
C GLU A 158 14.66 1.36 -12.97
N TYR A 159 15.63 0.97 -12.12
CA TYR A 159 17.03 1.33 -12.36
C TYR A 159 17.60 0.68 -13.62
N VAL A 160 17.21 -0.54 -13.94
CA VAL A 160 17.58 -1.17 -15.21
C VAL A 160 17.10 -0.35 -16.40
N LEU A 161 15.83 0.09 -16.39
CA LEU A 161 15.19 0.76 -17.52
C LEU A 161 15.54 2.25 -17.64
N ASP A 162 15.69 2.95 -16.50
CA ASP A 162 15.76 4.42 -16.43
C ASP A 162 16.98 4.94 -15.65
N GLY A 163 17.84 4.06 -15.13
CA GLY A 163 19.07 4.44 -14.45
C GLY A 163 20.22 4.73 -15.42
N ASN A 164 21.29 5.32 -14.88
CA ASN A 164 22.50 5.61 -15.67
C ASN A 164 23.00 4.36 -16.40
N GLY A 165 23.34 4.49 -17.69
CA GLY A 165 23.81 3.41 -18.56
C GLY A 165 22.66 2.57 -19.15
N SER A 166 21.37 3.00 -19.03
CA SER A 166 20.24 2.30 -19.62
C SER A 166 20.14 2.40 -21.15
N GLU A 167 20.87 3.34 -21.76
CA GLU A 167 20.94 3.54 -23.20
C GLU A 167 21.42 2.29 -23.95
N VAL A 168 22.24 1.44 -23.35
CA VAL A 168 22.72 0.17 -23.95
C VAL A 168 21.57 -0.80 -24.26
N LEU A 169 20.43 -0.65 -23.57
CA LEU A 169 19.25 -1.50 -23.80
C LEU A 169 18.65 -1.33 -25.20
N ALA A 170 18.87 -0.18 -25.84
CA ALA A 170 18.35 0.09 -27.17
C ALA A 170 19.31 -0.34 -28.28
N THR A 171 20.56 -0.70 -27.96
CA THR A 171 21.63 -0.88 -28.95
C THR A 171 22.33 -2.24 -28.87
N GLU A 172 22.43 -2.83 -27.68
CA GLU A 172 23.21 -4.06 -27.48
C GLU A 172 22.31 -5.28 -27.24
N LYS A 173 22.34 -6.22 -28.19
CA LYS A 173 21.60 -7.47 -28.12
C LYS A 173 22.10 -8.33 -26.96
N GLN A 174 21.15 -8.86 -26.15
CA GLN A 174 21.45 -9.80 -25.07
C GLN A 174 22.50 -9.29 -24.08
N ASN A 175 22.63 -7.95 -23.89
CA ASN A 175 23.55 -7.43 -22.88
C ASN A 175 23.11 -7.86 -21.46
N PHE A 176 24.05 -7.91 -20.53
CA PHE A 176 23.81 -8.40 -19.18
C PHE A 176 22.67 -7.63 -18.47
N ARG A 177 22.66 -6.28 -18.56
CA ARG A 177 21.65 -5.42 -17.93
C ARG A 177 20.24 -5.77 -18.41
N CYS A 178 20.07 -6.05 -19.72
CA CYS A 178 18.79 -6.45 -20.28
C CYS A 178 18.33 -7.81 -19.72
N ARG A 179 19.22 -8.80 -19.72
CA ARG A 179 18.91 -10.16 -19.25
C ARG A 179 18.59 -10.17 -17.75
N TYR A 180 19.34 -9.43 -16.95
CA TYR A 180 19.03 -9.23 -15.54
C TYR A 180 17.65 -8.59 -15.37
N GLY A 181 17.33 -7.52 -16.10
CA GLY A 181 16.01 -6.90 -16.07
C GLY A 181 14.88 -7.84 -16.48
N ALA A 182 15.11 -8.70 -17.49
CA ALA A 182 14.14 -9.74 -17.88
C ALA A 182 13.94 -10.80 -16.78
N ALA A 183 15.01 -11.16 -16.06
CA ALA A 183 14.94 -12.09 -14.93
C ALA A 183 14.16 -11.46 -13.74
N VAL A 184 14.39 -10.18 -13.42
CA VAL A 184 13.63 -9.45 -12.40
C VAL A 184 12.15 -9.39 -12.77
N ALA A 185 11.82 -9.05 -14.04
CA ALA A 185 10.42 -9.03 -14.49
C ALA A 185 9.77 -10.43 -14.37
N GLY A 186 10.48 -11.49 -14.74
CA GLY A 186 10.02 -12.87 -14.58
C GLY A 186 9.80 -13.29 -13.13
N ASN A 187 10.65 -12.82 -12.21
CA ASN A 187 10.45 -13.05 -10.77
C ASN A 187 9.19 -12.34 -10.23
N ILE A 188 8.95 -11.10 -10.66
CA ILE A 188 7.73 -10.35 -10.30
C ILE A 188 6.48 -11.06 -10.86
N GLU A 189 6.54 -11.54 -12.13
CA GLU A 189 5.47 -12.32 -12.75
C GLU A 189 5.17 -13.60 -11.95
N SER A 190 6.20 -14.37 -11.57
CA SER A 190 6.05 -15.59 -10.78
C SER A 190 5.42 -15.30 -9.41
N THR A 191 5.93 -14.29 -8.69
CA THR A 191 5.43 -13.90 -7.37
C THR A 191 3.96 -13.46 -7.44
N THR A 192 3.61 -12.65 -8.44
CA THR A 192 2.22 -12.17 -8.61
C THR A 192 1.27 -13.27 -9.03
N LYS A 193 1.76 -14.26 -9.80
CA LYS A 193 1.00 -15.47 -10.15
C LYS A 193 0.65 -16.28 -8.91
N GLU A 194 1.63 -16.56 -8.05
CA GLU A 194 1.40 -17.29 -6.79
C GLU A 194 0.33 -16.63 -5.94
N ILE A 195 0.39 -15.30 -5.77
CA ILE A 195 -0.59 -14.55 -4.99
C ILE A 195 -1.98 -14.64 -5.62
N ALA A 196 -2.08 -14.47 -6.94
CA ALA A 196 -3.35 -14.55 -7.65
C ALA A 196 -3.96 -15.95 -7.54
N ASP A 197 -3.16 -17.01 -7.72
CA ASP A 197 -3.60 -18.40 -7.61
C ASP A 197 -4.12 -18.72 -6.18
N GLU A 198 -3.44 -18.22 -5.13
CA GLU A 198 -3.86 -18.43 -3.74
C GLU A 198 -5.18 -17.69 -3.43
N TRP A 199 -5.36 -16.48 -3.95
CA TRP A 199 -6.65 -15.77 -3.86
C TRP A 199 -7.75 -16.43 -4.67
N ASP A 200 -7.42 -17.14 -5.76
CA ASP A 200 -8.38 -17.83 -6.62
C ASP A 200 -8.76 -19.22 -6.10
N ALA A 201 -8.00 -19.78 -5.17
CA ALA A 201 -8.32 -21.08 -4.56
C ALA A 201 -9.65 -21.02 -3.78
N PRO A 202 -10.70 -21.76 -4.17
CA PRO A 202 -12.04 -21.63 -3.57
C PRO A 202 -12.09 -21.94 -2.08
N GLU A 203 -11.29 -22.88 -1.62
CA GLU A 203 -11.18 -23.31 -0.21
C GLU A 203 -10.03 -22.63 0.53
N GLY A 204 -9.35 -21.66 -0.12
CA GLY A 204 -8.24 -20.89 0.44
C GLY A 204 -8.70 -19.63 1.19
N VAL A 205 -7.81 -18.63 1.21
CA VAL A 205 -7.98 -17.35 1.89
C VAL A 205 -9.30 -16.64 1.54
N GLN A 206 -9.75 -16.71 0.27
CA GLN A 206 -11.02 -16.09 -0.12
C GLN A 206 -12.23 -16.62 0.66
N LYS A 207 -12.22 -17.88 1.07
CA LYS A 207 -13.32 -18.48 1.84
C LYS A 207 -13.40 -17.83 3.23
N SER A 208 -12.27 -17.71 3.92
CA SER A 208 -12.18 -17.07 5.24
C SER A 208 -12.67 -15.62 5.19
N TRP A 209 -12.32 -14.90 4.14
CA TRP A 209 -12.73 -13.50 3.98
C TRP A 209 -14.20 -13.33 3.63
N LYS A 210 -14.77 -14.21 2.78
CA LYS A 210 -16.17 -14.13 2.37
C LYS A 210 -17.14 -14.70 3.38
N PHE A 211 -16.70 -15.71 4.12
CA PHE A 211 -17.55 -16.51 5.03
C PHE A 211 -16.82 -16.76 6.36
N PRO A 212 -16.57 -15.69 7.15
CA PRO A 212 -15.96 -15.83 8.47
C PRO A 212 -16.71 -16.82 9.35
N SER A 213 -15.99 -17.68 10.05
CA SER A 213 -16.59 -18.66 10.95
C SER A 213 -15.56 -19.10 11.99
N LYS A 214 -16.00 -19.70 13.10
CA LYS A 214 -15.12 -20.20 14.16
C LYS A 214 -14.08 -21.24 13.69
N ASP A 215 -14.33 -21.88 12.56
CA ASP A 215 -13.44 -22.86 11.95
C ASP A 215 -12.55 -22.26 10.87
N SER A 216 -12.67 -20.95 10.61
CA SER A 216 -11.88 -20.24 9.62
C SER A 216 -10.46 -19.94 10.14
N SER A 217 -9.46 -19.96 9.24
CA SER A 217 -8.06 -19.69 9.59
C SER A 217 -7.79 -18.19 9.86
N ASP A 218 -8.53 -17.29 9.23
CA ASP A 218 -8.21 -15.87 9.27
C ASP A 218 -9.16 -15.06 10.17
N PHE A 219 -10.49 -15.32 10.08
CA PHE A 219 -11.48 -14.57 10.83
C PHE A 219 -12.53 -15.47 11.45
N THR A 220 -12.74 -15.30 12.75
CA THR A 220 -13.70 -16.10 13.51
C THR A 220 -15.13 -15.59 13.38
N ASP A 221 -15.31 -14.34 12.99
CA ASP A 221 -16.61 -13.70 12.78
C ASP A 221 -16.57 -12.54 11.76
N ASN A 222 -17.73 -12.06 11.42
CA ASN A 222 -17.92 -10.96 10.47
C ASN A 222 -17.25 -9.65 10.91
N LYS A 223 -17.21 -9.38 12.20
CA LYS A 223 -16.66 -8.15 12.75
C LYS A 223 -15.14 -8.09 12.53
N GLU A 224 -14.44 -9.21 12.73
CA GLU A 224 -13.01 -9.32 12.46
C GLU A 224 -12.70 -9.07 10.97
N ALA A 225 -13.44 -9.68 10.05
CA ALA A 225 -13.25 -9.49 8.63
C ALA A 225 -13.55 -8.04 8.18
N VAL A 226 -14.59 -7.40 8.71
CA VAL A 226 -14.87 -5.98 8.44
C VAL A 226 -13.78 -5.09 9.02
N THR A 227 -13.25 -5.43 10.20
CA THR A 227 -12.11 -4.70 10.81
C THR A 227 -10.87 -4.78 9.92
N ALA A 228 -10.61 -5.92 9.30
CA ALA A 228 -9.51 -6.06 8.35
C ALA A 228 -9.73 -5.19 7.09
N LEU A 229 -10.95 -5.14 6.53
CA LEU A 229 -11.27 -4.23 5.42
C LEU A 229 -11.14 -2.75 5.82
N LEU A 230 -11.56 -2.38 7.03
CA LEU A 230 -11.32 -1.04 7.56
C LEU A 230 -9.81 -0.77 7.65
N GLY A 231 -9.03 -1.74 8.11
CA GLY A 231 -7.56 -1.67 8.14
C GLY A 231 -6.97 -1.36 6.77
N VAL A 232 -7.42 -2.05 5.72
CA VAL A 232 -6.98 -1.77 4.32
C VAL A 232 -7.24 -0.31 3.93
N LEU A 233 -8.40 0.25 4.25
CA LEU A 233 -8.72 1.65 3.93
C LEU A 233 -7.85 2.62 4.73
N VAL A 234 -7.75 2.43 6.05
CA VAL A 234 -7.01 3.32 6.94
C VAL A 234 -5.52 3.28 6.64
N HIS A 235 -4.92 2.08 6.62
CA HIS A 235 -3.48 1.93 6.38
C HIS A 235 -3.11 2.30 4.95
N GLY A 236 -3.98 2.02 3.97
CA GLY A 236 -3.81 2.48 2.60
C GLY A 236 -3.77 4.01 2.49
N ALA A 237 -4.67 4.73 3.17
CA ALA A 237 -4.66 6.20 3.20
C ALA A 237 -3.42 6.77 3.92
N VAL A 238 -3.00 6.14 5.03
CA VAL A 238 -1.76 6.49 5.74
C VAL A 238 -0.52 6.26 4.85
N LYS A 239 -0.45 5.11 4.17
CA LYS A 239 0.64 4.80 3.23
C LYS A 239 0.76 5.85 2.12
N ILE A 240 -0.37 6.29 1.56
CA ILE A 240 -0.40 7.35 0.53
C ILE A 240 0.19 8.65 1.08
N ARG A 241 -0.21 9.07 2.28
CA ARG A 241 0.34 10.27 2.93
C ARG A 241 1.83 10.12 3.20
N ASP A 242 2.21 9.09 3.95
CA ASP A 242 3.55 8.98 4.54
C ASP A 242 4.60 8.51 3.53
N GLN A 243 4.25 7.52 2.71
CA GLN A 243 5.20 6.92 1.80
C GLN A 243 5.17 7.53 0.39
N ARG A 244 4.01 8.04 -0.08
CA ARG A 244 3.93 8.60 -1.44
C ARG A 244 4.13 10.11 -1.50
N LEU A 245 3.85 10.84 -0.40
CA LEU A 245 4.02 12.29 -0.32
C LEU A 245 5.11 12.70 0.67
N GLU A 246 4.95 12.39 1.97
CA GLU A 246 5.86 12.86 3.02
C GLU A 246 7.27 12.27 2.93
N SER A 247 7.46 11.17 2.20
CA SER A 247 8.78 10.61 1.93
C SER A 247 9.70 11.58 1.19
N PHE A 248 9.15 12.41 0.29
CA PHE A 248 9.92 13.36 -0.51
C PHE A 248 9.55 14.82 -0.27
N TYR A 249 8.34 15.12 0.23
CA TYR A 249 7.86 16.48 0.43
C TYR A 249 6.95 16.57 1.66
N LYS A 250 7.30 17.46 2.60
CA LYS A 250 6.60 17.61 3.88
C LYS A 250 5.90 18.98 4.04
N GLY A 251 5.65 19.68 2.93
CA GLY A 251 5.07 21.03 2.94
C GLY A 251 6.12 22.15 2.98
N ASP A 252 7.41 21.84 2.90
CA ASP A 252 8.50 22.81 2.82
C ASP A 252 9.42 22.49 1.64
N PRO A 253 9.48 23.38 0.62
CA PRO A 253 10.33 23.19 -0.54
C PRO A 253 11.83 23.09 -0.21
N ALA A 254 12.29 23.78 0.84
CA ALA A 254 13.70 23.81 1.21
C ALA A 254 14.18 22.45 1.76
N SER A 255 13.27 21.69 2.35
CA SER A 255 13.54 20.34 2.89
C SER A 255 13.15 19.21 1.94
N ALA A 256 12.63 19.52 0.76
CA ALA A 256 12.20 18.53 -0.21
C ALA A 256 13.35 17.64 -0.71
N ARG A 257 13.04 16.36 -0.91
CA ARG A 257 13.97 15.34 -1.40
C ARG A 257 13.36 14.56 -2.57
N PRO A 258 13.22 15.17 -3.76
CA PRO A 258 12.51 14.59 -4.91
C PRO A 258 12.94 13.16 -5.25
N LYS A 259 14.25 12.86 -5.14
CA LYS A 259 14.82 11.51 -5.40
C LYS A 259 14.47 10.47 -4.34
N MET A 260 13.74 10.85 -3.31
CA MET A 260 13.13 9.91 -2.36
C MET A 260 11.71 9.50 -2.77
N ALA A 261 11.12 10.13 -3.79
CA ALA A 261 9.83 9.70 -4.32
C ALA A 261 9.94 8.32 -4.98
N VAL A 262 8.94 7.45 -4.77
CA VAL A 262 8.89 6.16 -5.46
C VAL A 262 8.79 6.39 -6.98
N TYR A 263 9.53 5.60 -7.77
CA TYR A 263 9.54 5.67 -9.24
C TYR A 263 9.85 7.06 -9.84
N TRP A 264 10.68 7.83 -9.14
CA TRP A 264 11.05 9.18 -9.58
C TRP A 264 11.87 9.18 -10.89
N ARG A 265 12.68 8.12 -11.13
CA ARG A 265 13.52 8.02 -12.34
C ARG A 265 12.70 7.81 -13.60
N SER A 266 11.68 6.99 -13.48
CA SER A 266 10.79 6.63 -14.61
C SER A 266 9.65 7.64 -14.82
N GLY A 267 9.54 8.66 -13.93
CA GLY A 267 8.41 9.60 -13.96
C GLY A 267 7.08 8.99 -13.51
N ASN A 268 7.08 7.79 -12.91
CA ASN A 268 5.87 7.07 -12.51
C ASN A 268 5.40 7.36 -11.08
N THR A 269 5.95 8.37 -10.39
CA THR A 269 5.53 8.72 -9.03
C THR A 269 4.04 9.01 -8.94
N TRP A 270 3.51 9.87 -9.84
CA TRP A 270 2.08 10.20 -9.84
C TRP A 270 1.22 9.07 -10.38
N THR A 271 1.75 8.20 -11.25
CA THR A 271 1.09 6.95 -11.66
C THR A 271 0.88 6.04 -10.45
N SER A 272 1.89 5.88 -9.60
CA SER A 272 1.78 5.11 -8.36
C SER A 272 0.80 5.74 -7.38
N PHE A 273 0.92 7.06 -7.13
CA PHE A 273 0.01 7.78 -6.24
C PHE A 273 -1.46 7.63 -6.68
N THR A 274 -1.73 7.90 -7.97
CA THR A 274 -3.08 7.78 -8.53
C THR A 274 -3.59 6.34 -8.46
N GLY A 275 -2.72 5.36 -8.74
CA GLY A 275 -3.06 3.96 -8.61
C GLY A 275 -3.50 3.57 -7.19
N ASN A 276 -2.80 4.05 -6.15
CA ASN A 276 -3.21 3.82 -4.76
C ASN A 276 -4.59 4.44 -4.45
N ILE A 277 -4.85 5.67 -4.92
CA ILE A 277 -6.17 6.29 -4.76
C ILE A 277 -7.25 5.52 -5.51
N GLU A 278 -6.98 5.08 -6.75
CA GLU A 278 -7.89 4.24 -7.53
C GLU A 278 -8.18 2.91 -6.82
N GLY A 279 -7.20 2.33 -6.14
CA GLY A 279 -7.35 1.12 -5.31
C GLY A 279 -8.30 1.34 -4.15
N LEU A 280 -8.06 2.37 -3.32
CA LEU A 280 -8.94 2.75 -2.21
C LEU A 280 -10.36 3.04 -2.69
N LYS A 281 -10.50 3.80 -3.77
CA LYS A 281 -11.78 4.13 -4.36
C LYS A 281 -12.51 2.88 -4.86
N THR A 282 -11.78 1.96 -5.51
CA THR A 282 -12.35 0.69 -6.00
C THR A 282 -12.87 -0.17 -4.84
N LEU A 283 -12.11 -0.28 -3.74
CA LEU A 283 -12.56 -0.99 -2.55
C LEU A 283 -13.79 -0.31 -1.94
N TRP A 284 -13.74 1.02 -1.76
CA TRP A 284 -14.82 1.81 -1.20
C TRP A 284 -16.13 1.66 -1.98
N GLU A 285 -16.07 1.79 -3.31
CA GLU A 285 -17.24 1.78 -4.18
C GLU A 285 -17.74 0.36 -4.50
N LYS A 286 -16.85 -0.55 -4.97
CA LYS A 286 -17.27 -1.87 -5.45
C LYS A 286 -17.62 -2.83 -4.33
N ALA A 287 -16.90 -2.76 -3.18
CA ALA A 287 -17.31 -3.53 -2.01
C ALA A 287 -18.51 -2.91 -1.28
N ASP A 288 -18.98 -1.73 -1.71
CA ASP A 288 -20.10 -1.02 -1.12
C ASP A 288 -19.89 -0.74 0.38
N MET A 289 -18.65 -0.29 0.71
CA MET A 289 -18.26 -0.03 2.10
C MET A 289 -19.16 0.99 2.80
N ALA A 290 -19.73 1.94 2.04
CA ALA A 290 -20.67 2.92 2.54
C ALA A 290 -21.97 2.30 3.09
N SER A 291 -22.36 1.10 2.62
CA SER A 291 -23.54 0.39 3.10
C SER A 291 -23.41 -0.11 4.54
N LEU A 292 -22.18 -0.22 5.05
CA LEU A 292 -21.90 -0.59 6.45
C LEU A 292 -22.21 0.55 7.44
N LEU A 293 -22.36 1.79 6.95
CA LEU A 293 -22.74 2.94 7.79
C LEU A 293 -24.21 2.85 8.23
N PRO A 294 -24.50 3.28 9.46
CA PRO A 294 -25.86 3.52 9.88
C PRO A 294 -26.53 4.61 9.03
N SER A 295 -27.85 4.56 8.91
CA SER A 295 -28.62 5.43 8.00
C SER A 295 -28.47 6.93 8.28
N ASP A 296 -28.20 7.31 9.53
CA ASP A 296 -27.99 8.68 9.99
C ASP A 296 -26.56 9.23 9.80
N LYS A 297 -25.63 8.38 9.25
CA LYS A 297 -24.20 8.72 9.00
C LYS A 297 -23.80 8.75 7.52
N ARG A 298 -24.77 8.95 6.64
CA ARG A 298 -24.52 9.00 5.19
C ARG A 298 -23.63 10.17 4.73
N ASP A 299 -23.58 11.24 5.51
CA ASP A 299 -22.70 12.39 5.29
C ASP A 299 -21.22 12.03 5.33
N VAL A 300 -20.83 11.04 6.14
CA VAL A 300 -19.47 10.49 6.21
C VAL A 300 -19.07 9.90 4.85
N ALA A 301 -19.96 9.10 4.22
CA ALA A 301 -19.69 8.55 2.89
C ALA A 301 -19.50 9.64 1.84
N ALA A 302 -20.40 10.63 1.80
CA ALA A 302 -20.31 11.74 0.86
C ALA A 302 -19.01 12.58 1.05
N LYS A 303 -18.50 12.68 2.28
CA LYS A 303 -17.20 13.31 2.56
C LYS A 303 -16.05 12.50 1.99
N ILE A 304 -16.01 11.19 2.25
CA ILE A 304 -14.97 10.29 1.74
C ILE A 304 -14.94 10.31 0.21
N ASP A 305 -16.10 10.23 -0.43
CA ASP A 305 -16.22 10.31 -1.90
C ASP A 305 -15.59 11.58 -2.46
N ARG A 306 -15.84 12.74 -1.84
CA ARG A 306 -15.24 14.02 -2.27
C ARG A 306 -13.72 14.00 -2.12
N LEU A 307 -13.20 13.50 -1.00
CA LEU A 307 -11.75 13.45 -0.74
C LEU A 307 -11.04 12.51 -1.74
N LEU A 308 -11.58 11.32 -1.98
CA LEU A 308 -11.06 10.37 -2.97
C LEU A 308 -11.06 10.97 -4.39
N ASN A 309 -12.17 11.62 -4.78
CA ASN A 309 -12.28 12.25 -6.10
C ASN A 309 -11.31 13.42 -6.26
N GLU A 310 -11.12 14.24 -5.24
CA GLU A 310 -10.18 15.35 -5.28
C GLU A 310 -8.73 14.87 -5.45
N LEU A 311 -8.30 13.84 -4.71
CA LEU A 311 -6.98 13.24 -4.86
C LEU A 311 -6.78 12.66 -6.27
N ALA A 312 -7.78 11.90 -6.77
CA ALA A 312 -7.73 11.25 -8.07
C ALA A 312 -7.64 12.25 -9.24
N THR A 313 -8.30 13.40 -9.11
CA THR A 313 -8.33 14.41 -10.17
C THR A 313 -7.17 15.40 -10.12
N THR A 314 -6.61 15.65 -8.94
CA THR A 314 -5.50 16.61 -8.77
C THR A 314 -4.15 16.02 -9.18
N ALA A 315 -3.81 14.81 -8.74
CA ALA A 315 -2.50 14.22 -8.94
C ALA A 315 -2.06 14.12 -10.42
N PRO A 316 -2.91 13.71 -11.38
CA PRO A 316 -2.51 13.63 -12.80
C PRO A 316 -2.19 14.98 -13.45
N THR A 317 -2.53 16.09 -12.80
CA THR A 317 -2.27 17.45 -13.31
C THR A 317 -0.91 18.01 -12.92
N ILE A 318 -0.13 17.28 -12.12
CA ILE A 318 1.19 17.68 -11.64
C ILE A 318 2.25 17.17 -12.61
N ASN A 319 3.34 17.94 -12.77
CA ASN A 319 4.45 17.54 -13.64
C ASN A 319 4.97 16.14 -13.22
N PRO A 320 5.11 15.16 -14.13
CA PRO A 320 5.64 13.84 -13.81
C PRO A 320 7.11 13.88 -13.33
N ASP A 321 7.89 14.86 -13.74
CA ASP A 321 9.21 15.12 -13.16
C ASP A 321 9.06 15.76 -11.77
N ILE A 322 9.38 15.00 -10.76
CA ILE A 322 9.21 15.42 -9.35
C ILE A 322 10.15 16.57 -8.97
N GLU A 323 11.37 16.62 -9.52
CA GLU A 323 12.29 17.76 -9.26
C GLU A 323 11.71 19.05 -9.83
N ALA A 324 11.20 19.00 -11.05
CA ALA A 324 10.53 20.13 -11.68
C ALA A 324 9.22 20.51 -10.95
N ALA A 325 8.42 19.52 -10.52
CA ALA A 325 7.18 19.74 -9.79
C ALA A 325 7.42 20.46 -8.46
N VAL A 326 8.38 20.02 -7.67
CA VAL A 326 8.75 20.67 -6.40
C VAL A 326 9.35 22.06 -6.64
N GLY A 327 10.06 22.27 -7.74
CA GLY A 327 10.64 23.56 -8.13
C GLY A 327 9.62 24.62 -8.53
N LYS A 328 8.41 24.24 -8.96
CA LYS A 328 7.41 25.15 -9.55
C LYS A 328 6.25 25.44 -8.59
N ASP A 329 6.00 26.72 -8.29
CA ASP A 329 5.00 27.15 -7.31
C ASP A 329 3.59 26.57 -7.58
N THR A 330 3.16 26.54 -8.84
CA THR A 330 1.84 26.03 -9.21
C THR A 330 1.67 24.53 -8.95
N ASP A 331 2.73 23.75 -9.15
CA ASP A 331 2.71 22.30 -8.89
C ASP A 331 2.89 22.02 -7.39
N ARG A 332 3.72 22.82 -6.68
CA ARG A 332 3.82 22.75 -5.21
C ARG A 332 2.48 22.98 -4.54
N ALA A 333 1.73 24.01 -4.95
CA ALA A 333 0.40 24.27 -4.39
C ALA A 333 -0.54 23.06 -4.53
N LYS A 334 -0.44 22.30 -5.63
CA LYS A 334 -1.18 21.06 -5.81
C LYS A 334 -0.66 19.94 -4.88
N ILE A 335 0.67 19.80 -4.72
CA ILE A 335 1.27 18.82 -3.80
C ILE A 335 0.85 19.13 -2.35
N ASP A 336 0.88 20.40 -1.93
CA ASP A 336 0.38 20.84 -0.62
C ASP A 336 -1.09 20.47 -0.43
N ARG A 337 -1.90 20.65 -1.48
CA ARG A 337 -3.30 20.26 -1.45
C ARG A 337 -3.47 18.75 -1.34
N LEU A 338 -2.72 17.94 -2.11
CA LEU A 338 -2.74 16.48 -1.98
C LEU A 338 -2.35 16.04 -0.57
N LEU A 339 -1.34 16.67 0.04
CA LEU A 339 -0.90 16.36 1.39
C LEU A 339 -1.99 16.66 2.44
N SER A 340 -2.67 17.82 2.32
CA SER A 340 -3.79 18.15 3.20
C SER A 340 -4.95 17.16 3.05
N VAL A 341 -5.38 16.91 1.80
CA VAL A 341 -6.53 16.02 1.52
C VAL A 341 -6.24 14.58 1.93
N SER A 342 -4.99 14.10 1.77
CA SER A 342 -4.63 12.74 2.22
C SER A 342 -4.68 12.59 3.75
N ARG A 343 -4.34 13.65 4.51
CA ARG A 343 -4.52 13.68 5.97
C ARG A 343 -5.99 13.63 6.35
N ASP A 344 -6.83 14.40 5.65
CA ASP A 344 -8.27 14.41 5.88
C ASP A 344 -8.90 13.06 5.51
N LEU A 345 -8.43 12.40 4.45
CA LEU A 345 -8.88 11.06 4.06
C LEU A 345 -8.54 10.01 5.12
N ALA A 346 -7.30 10.01 5.62
CA ALA A 346 -6.89 9.10 6.69
C ALA A 346 -7.78 9.24 7.93
N LYS A 347 -8.06 10.48 8.38
CA LYS A 347 -9.02 10.76 9.46
C LYS A 347 -10.45 10.34 9.10
N GLY A 348 -10.86 10.59 7.86
CA GLY A 348 -12.19 10.20 7.37
C GLY A 348 -12.42 8.70 7.50
N PHE A 349 -11.41 7.88 7.17
CA PHE A 349 -11.52 6.43 7.34
C PHE A 349 -11.38 5.99 8.80
N SER A 350 -10.39 6.51 9.56
CA SER A 350 -10.14 6.05 10.93
C SER A 350 -11.18 6.54 11.92
N ASP A 351 -11.39 7.85 11.98
CA ASP A 351 -12.13 8.49 13.07
C ASP A 351 -13.63 8.57 12.75
N GLU A 352 -13.95 8.96 11.50
CA GLU A 352 -15.33 9.23 11.14
C GLU A 352 -16.05 7.95 10.67
N TYR A 353 -15.49 7.23 9.70
CA TYR A 353 -16.08 5.99 9.20
C TYR A 353 -15.95 4.85 10.22
N GLY A 354 -14.73 4.58 10.70
CA GLY A 354 -14.47 3.58 11.73
C GLY A 354 -15.29 3.84 13.00
N GLY A 355 -15.30 5.10 13.48
CA GLY A 355 -16.10 5.52 14.63
C GLY A 355 -17.61 5.35 14.40
N ALA A 356 -18.12 5.66 13.20
CA ALA A 356 -19.54 5.52 12.88
C ALA A 356 -20.01 4.05 12.85
N ILE A 357 -19.16 3.11 12.37
CA ILE A 357 -19.47 1.67 12.38
C ILE A 357 -19.04 0.99 13.70
N GLY A 358 -18.47 1.74 14.67
CA GLY A 358 -18.05 1.21 15.97
C GLY A 358 -16.84 0.27 15.90
N LEU A 359 -15.96 0.44 14.91
CA LEU A 359 -14.75 -0.34 14.71
C LEU A 359 -13.52 0.58 14.68
N SER A 360 -12.36 0.03 15.02
CA SER A 360 -11.08 0.69 14.85
C SER A 360 -10.14 -0.22 14.07
N ALA A 361 -9.41 0.34 13.11
CA ALA A 361 -8.32 -0.36 12.47
C ALA A 361 -7.29 -0.75 13.54
N GLY A 362 -6.89 -2.01 13.58
CA GLY A 362 -5.78 -2.47 14.42
C GLY A 362 -4.46 -1.82 13.98
N PHE A 363 -3.37 -2.14 14.68
CA PHE A 363 -2.02 -1.75 14.26
C PHE A 363 -1.69 -2.36 12.89
N SER A 364 -1.02 -1.58 12.01
CA SER A 364 -0.50 -2.12 10.76
C SER A 364 0.78 -2.91 11.01
N PHE A 365 1.08 -3.86 10.13
CA PHE A 365 2.39 -4.55 10.15
C PHE A 365 3.57 -3.57 9.89
N ALA A 366 3.29 -2.36 9.41
CA ALA A 366 4.30 -1.32 9.19
C ALA A 366 4.61 -0.49 10.44
N ASP A 367 3.87 -0.64 11.54
CA ASP A 367 4.05 0.13 12.78
C ASP A 367 5.10 -0.51 13.71
N GLY A 368 5.76 -1.59 13.29
CA GLY A 368 6.67 -2.42 14.08
C GLY A 368 8.17 -2.20 13.88
N ASP A 369 8.63 -1.09 13.25
CA ASP A 369 10.06 -0.75 13.08
C ASP A 369 10.42 0.59 13.72
#